data_99e5de3dd93a582dfc4c3a6167cbb3ca
#
_entry.id   99e5de3dd93a582dfc4c3a6167cbb3ca
#
_cell.length_a   1.000
_cell.length_b   1.000
_cell.length_c   1.000
_cell.angle_alpha   90.00
_cell.angle_beta   90.00
_cell.angle_gamma   90.00
#
_symmetry.space_group_name_H-M   'P 1'
#
loop_
_entity.id
_entity.type
_entity.pdbx_description
1 polymer ?
#
loop_
_entity_poly.entity_id
_entity_poly.type
_entity_poly.pdbx_seq_one_letter_code
_entity_poly.pdbx_strand_id
1 'polypeptide(L)'
;VLGVVLGLDAVALSRQPSPGVERQMPAVLPLGPWATVTVRMTNAAGGALRGTLHDGHPGDWTVEDQPRDLRIASREVLELAYRTLPPRRGEARFEPAWWRQLSTLRLWTQTRRLGAPTDVRVFPNFAPLAGFALHTAEQATRMTGAHLARRRGDGTEFHQMREYRTGDSLRQIDWKATARARRLISREYQEEKNQRVTLLLDCGRRLLAEDGGLTHFDHALNAALLVAYTALRQGDSVALQTFGATDRSVPPVRGVGGLDALVEATFDVQPAAVAADYLEAARRVLAQNPRRSLVLVVTNVRDEDADDLLAGLELLQRRHLVCVASLREGVLDAAMALEPVCFEDALRVGATQQYLAARTRAHAQLRARKIDVLDVRCEQLPAALVQHYLAVKRAGRL
;
A
#
# COMPACT_ATOMS: atom_id res chain seq x y z
N VAL A 1 -50.79 4.02 42.99
CA VAL A 1 -50.87 2.85 42.03
C VAL A 1 -49.89 3.04 40.89
N LEU A 2 -49.92 4.17 40.15
CA LEU A 2 -49.03 4.41 39.00
C LEU A 2 -47.54 4.31 39.34
N GLY A 3 -47.09 4.93 40.45
CA GLY A 3 -45.70 4.87 40.88
C GLY A 3 -45.20 3.46 41.25
N VAL A 4 -46.08 2.61 41.77
CA VAL A 4 -45.77 1.22 42.09
C VAL A 4 -45.60 0.40 40.82
N VAL A 5 -46.44 0.60 39.81
CA VAL A 5 -46.35 -0.06 38.51
C VAL A 5 -45.05 0.34 37.77
N LEU A 6 -44.73 1.63 37.75
CA LEU A 6 -43.49 2.12 37.21
C LEU A 6 -42.27 1.55 37.90
N GLY A 7 -42.27 1.50 39.24
CA GLY A 7 -41.17 0.89 40.03
C GLY A 7 -41.01 -0.61 39.81
N LEU A 8 -42.11 -1.33 39.73
CA LEU A 8 -42.08 -2.80 39.46
C LEU A 8 -41.53 -3.11 38.05
N ASP A 9 -41.95 -2.34 37.05
CA ASP A 9 -41.47 -2.50 35.66
C ASP A 9 -39.97 -2.20 35.53
N ALA A 10 -39.48 -1.14 36.23
CA ALA A 10 -38.06 -0.82 36.30
C ALA A 10 -37.22 -1.93 37.00
N VAL A 11 -37.72 -2.46 38.11
CA VAL A 11 -37.05 -3.56 38.82
C VAL A 11 -37.05 -4.83 37.99
N ALA A 12 -38.15 -5.14 37.31
CA ALA A 12 -38.24 -6.29 36.39
C ALA A 12 -37.21 -6.17 35.27
N LEU A 13 -37.07 -4.99 34.66
CA LEU A 13 -36.06 -4.72 33.63
C LEU A 13 -34.63 -4.89 34.17
N SER A 14 -34.33 -4.36 35.36
CA SER A 14 -32.98 -4.43 35.94
C SER A 14 -32.54 -5.89 36.22
N ARG A 15 -33.49 -6.77 36.49
CA ARG A 15 -33.27 -8.22 36.73
C ARG A 15 -33.29 -9.07 35.46
N GLN A 16 -33.65 -8.50 34.31
CA GLN A 16 -33.62 -9.26 33.07
C GLN A 16 -32.16 -9.66 32.74
N PRO A 17 -31.93 -10.94 32.35
CA PRO A 17 -30.61 -11.35 31.92
C PRO A 17 -30.22 -10.70 30.61
N SER A 18 -28.91 -10.60 30.39
CA SER A 18 -28.33 -10.15 29.11
C SER A 18 -27.79 -11.34 28.33
N PRO A 19 -27.79 -11.29 26.99
CA PRO A 19 -27.13 -12.32 26.22
C PRO A 19 -25.61 -12.26 26.40
N GLY A 20 -24.94 -13.41 26.29
CA GLY A 20 -23.48 -13.43 26.06
C GLY A 20 -23.20 -12.94 24.65
N VAL A 21 -22.16 -12.14 24.47
CA VAL A 21 -21.74 -11.59 23.17
C VAL A 21 -20.27 -11.89 22.94
N GLU A 22 -19.97 -12.52 21.81
CA GLU A 22 -18.62 -12.83 21.34
C GLU A 22 -18.46 -12.32 19.91
N ARG A 23 -17.42 -11.52 19.65
CA ARG A 23 -17.09 -11.02 18.32
C ARG A 23 -16.06 -11.91 17.67
N GLN A 24 -16.32 -12.29 16.43
CA GLN A 24 -15.42 -13.07 15.59
C GLN A 24 -15.08 -12.26 14.35
N MET A 25 -13.81 -11.86 14.26
CA MET A 25 -13.29 -11.13 13.13
C MET A 25 -11.78 -11.38 12.97
N PRO A 26 -11.21 -11.23 11.77
CA PRO A 26 -9.76 -11.31 11.59
C PRO A 26 -9.04 -10.22 12.39
N ALA A 27 -7.91 -10.55 13.00
CA ALA A 27 -7.07 -9.58 13.70
C ALA A 27 -6.43 -8.54 12.75
N VAL A 28 -6.39 -8.87 11.45
CA VAL A 28 -5.82 -8.02 10.39
C VAL A 28 -6.85 -7.87 9.28
N LEU A 29 -7.09 -6.63 8.86
CA LEU A 29 -7.98 -6.29 7.75
C LEU A 29 -7.21 -5.55 6.66
N PRO A 30 -7.50 -5.79 5.38
CA PRO A 30 -6.95 -4.99 4.30
C PRO A 30 -7.72 -3.67 4.15
N LEU A 31 -7.02 -2.59 3.80
CA LEU A 31 -7.66 -1.31 3.45
C LEU A 31 -8.36 -1.42 2.09
N GLY A 32 -9.55 -0.86 1.98
CA GLY A 32 -10.33 -0.73 0.73
C GLY A 32 -11.47 -1.73 0.55
N PRO A 33 -11.33 -3.04 0.79
CA PRO A 33 -12.46 -3.96 0.70
C PRO A 33 -13.31 -3.96 1.98
N TRP A 34 -14.60 -4.26 1.80
CA TRP A 34 -15.50 -4.53 2.90
C TRP A 34 -15.06 -5.76 3.69
N ALA A 35 -14.99 -5.63 5.00
CA ALA A 35 -14.73 -6.74 5.93
C ALA A 35 -16.04 -7.21 6.57
N THR A 36 -16.13 -8.50 6.84
CA THR A 36 -17.27 -9.10 7.55
C THR A 36 -16.91 -9.31 9.01
N VAL A 37 -17.75 -8.81 9.89
CA VAL A 37 -17.68 -9.05 11.34
C VAL A 37 -18.84 -9.95 11.72
N THR A 38 -18.57 -11.04 12.43
CA THR A 38 -19.60 -11.94 12.95
C THR A 38 -19.72 -11.76 14.47
N VAL A 39 -20.92 -11.50 14.93
CA VAL A 39 -21.24 -11.40 16.36
C VAL A 39 -22.09 -12.62 16.75
N ARG A 40 -21.55 -13.41 17.63
CA ARG A 40 -22.21 -14.58 18.22
C ARG A 40 -22.88 -14.19 19.53
N MET A 41 -24.18 -14.34 19.58
CA MET A 41 -24.99 -14.02 20.76
C MET A 41 -25.56 -15.30 21.39
N THR A 42 -25.40 -15.47 22.69
CA THR A 42 -25.87 -16.65 23.41
C THR A 42 -26.89 -16.24 24.47
N ASN A 43 -28.09 -16.79 24.39
CA ASN A 43 -29.09 -16.62 25.43
C ASN A 43 -29.11 -17.84 26.38
N ALA A 44 -28.48 -17.73 27.53
CA ALA A 44 -28.47 -18.78 28.56
C ALA A 44 -29.75 -18.77 29.44
N ALA A 45 -30.62 -17.78 29.27
CA ALA A 45 -31.81 -17.64 30.11
C ALA A 45 -32.96 -18.59 29.72
N GLY A 46 -33.86 -18.83 30.65
CA GLY A 46 -35.07 -19.65 30.44
C GLY A 46 -36.18 -18.99 29.60
N GLY A 47 -36.03 -17.72 29.22
CA GLY A 47 -36.97 -16.95 28.41
C GLY A 47 -36.33 -16.32 27.19
N ALA A 48 -37.16 -15.91 26.23
CA ALA A 48 -36.66 -15.17 25.04
C ALA A 48 -36.23 -13.75 25.41
N LEU A 49 -35.10 -13.31 24.89
CA LEU A 49 -34.59 -11.95 25.02
C LEU A 49 -34.97 -11.13 23.79
N ARG A 50 -35.35 -9.88 24.00
CA ARG A 50 -35.64 -8.90 22.91
C ARG A 50 -34.89 -7.63 23.17
N GLY A 51 -34.22 -7.10 22.16
CA GLY A 51 -33.48 -5.86 22.28
C GLY A 51 -32.83 -5.47 20.97
N THR A 52 -32.12 -4.36 21.01
CA THR A 52 -31.33 -3.85 19.91
C THR A 52 -29.84 -4.05 20.20
N LEU A 53 -29.14 -4.69 19.29
CA LEU A 53 -27.69 -4.79 19.32
C LEU A 53 -27.08 -3.66 18.50
N HIS A 54 -26.06 -3.00 19.08
CA HIS A 54 -25.16 -2.11 18.38
C HIS A 54 -23.74 -2.51 18.73
N ASP A 55 -22.99 -3.03 17.76
CA ASP A 55 -21.59 -3.40 18.01
C ASP A 55 -20.72 -2.16 18.11
N GLY A 56 -19.76 -2.16 19.02
CA GLY A 56 -18.89 -1.03 19.33
C GLY A 56 -17.79 -0.79 18.31
N HIS A 57 -18.15 -0.67 17.02
CA HIS A 57 -17.20 -0.35 15.94
C HIS A 57 -16.58 1.04 16.09
N PRO A 58 -15.38 1.31 15.54
CA PRO A 58 -14.81 2.65 15.49
C PRO A 58 -15.76 3.64 14.81
N GLY A 59 -15.87 4.86 15.36
CA GLY A 59 -16.89 5.82 14.93
C GLY A 59 -16.70 6.40 13.53
N ASP A 60 -15.48 6.34 13.00
CA ASP A 60 -15.11 6.77 11.65
C ASP A 60 -15.26 5.66 10.58
N TRP A 61 -15.62 4.43 10.99
CA TRP A 61 -15.79 3.32 10.06
C TRP A 61 -17.20 3.33 9.44
N THR A 62 -17.27 3.04 8.14
CA THR A 62 -18.57 2.82 7.48
C THR A 62 -19.07 1.43 7.83
N VAL A 63 -20.33 1.33 8.28
CA VAL A 63 -20.92 0.08 8.73
C VAL A 63 -22.30 -0.08 8.10
N GLU A 64 -22.58 -1.27 7.61
CA GLU A 64 -23.90 -1.67 7.10
C GLU A 64 -24.56 -2.65 8.06
N ASP A 65 -25.90 -2.63 8.12
CA ASP A 65 -26.71 -3.56 8.92
C ASP A 65 -26.59 -3.42 10.46
N GLN A 66 -26.26 -2.21 10.95
CA GLN A 66 -26.23 -1.86 12.36
C GLN A 66 -26.96 -0.55 12.62
N PRO A 67 -27.65 -0.34 13.75
CA PRO A 67 -27.99 -1.32 14.80
C PRO A 67 -29.08 -2.32 14.36
N ARG A 68 -29.16 -3.49 15.02
CA ARG A 68 -30.16 -4.53 14.71
C ARG A 68 -31.09 -4.84 15.86
N ASP A 69 -32.39 -4.89 15.58
CA ASP A 69 -33.40 -5.38 16.50
C ASP A 69 -33.48 -6.90 16.43
N LEU A 70 -33.40 -7.55 17.61
CA LEU A 70 -33.22 -8.98 17.70
C LEU A 70 -34.21 -9.61 18.70
N ARG A 71 -34.56 -10.85 18.41
CA ARG A 71 -35.24 -11.75 19.34
C ARG A 71 -34.45 -13.06 19.39
N ILE A 72 -33.93 -13.39 20.56
CA ILE A 72 -33.14 -14.59 20.80
C ILE A 72 -33.97 -15.52 21.69
N ALA A 73 -34.33 -16.69 21.19
CA ALA A 73 -35.13 -17.64 21.96
C ALA A 73 -34.37 -18.20 23.18
N SER A 74 -35.08 -18.87 24.09
CA SER A 74 -34.42 -19.48 25.23
C SER A 74 -33.40 -20.51 24.80
N ARG A 75 -32.17 -20.44 25.34
CA ARG A 75 -31.03 -21.33 25.06
C ARG A 75 -30.57 -21.33 23.59
N GLU A 76 -30.92 -20.30 22.84
CA GLU A 76 -30.51 -20.13 21.44
C GLU A 76 -29.15 -19.49 21.36
N VAL A 77 -28.40 -19.89 20.35
CA VAL A 77 -27.19 -19.20 19.86
C VAL A 77 -27.51 -18.60 18.51
N LEU A 78 -27.40 -17.28 18.41
CA LEU A 78 -27.66 -16.52 17.19
C LEU A 78 -26.35 -15.94 16.65
N GLU A 79 -26.05 -16.19 15.39
CA GLU A 79 -24.91 -15.59 14.69
C GLU A 79 -25.40 -14.51 13.73
N LEU A 80 -24.79 -13.33 13.83
CA LEU A 80 -25.12 -12.15 13.05
C LEU A 80 -23.88 -11.69 12.34
N ALA A 81 -23.96 -11.55 11.03
CA ALA A 81 -22.90 -10.94 10.25
C ALA A 81 -23.30 -9.52 9.85
N TYR A 82 -22.35 -8.61 9.89
CA TYR A 82 -22.48 -7.27 9.33
C TYR A 82 -21.19 -6.89 8.61
N ARG A 83 -21.27 -5.85 7.74
CA ARG A 83 -20.14 -5.42 6.94
C ARG A 83 -19.59 -4.10 7.47
N THR A 84 -18.27 -3.96 7.44
CA THR A 84 -17.59 -2.75 7.85
C THR A 84 -16.46 -2.40 6.88
N LEU A 85 -16.22 -1.11 6.70
CA LEU A 85 -15.19 -0.57 5.81
C LEU A 85 -14.29 0.38 6.58
N PRO A 86 -13.01 0.01 6.81
CA PRO A 86 -12.06 0.89 7.45
C PRO A 86 -11.71 2.06 6.50
N PRO A 87 -11.72 3.34 6.99
CA PRO A 87 -11.40 4.50 6.17
C PRO A 87 -9.89 4.69 5.97
N ARG A 88 -9.06 4.15 6.86
CA ARG A 88 -7.61 4.33 6.87
C ARG A 88 -6.89 3.14 7.48
N ARG A 89 -5.59 3.03 7.20
CA ARG A 89 -4.68 2.05 7.79
C ARG A 89 -4.34 2.41 9.25
N GLY A 90 -3.79 1.45 9.97
CA GLY A 90 -3.33 1.61 11.34
C GLY A 90 -4.07 0.72 12.33
N GLU A 91 -3.93 1.04 13.59
CA GLU A 91 -4.60 0.33 14.67
C GLU A 91 -6.01 0.90 14.89
N ALA A 92 -6.96 0.02 15.11
CA ALA A 92 -8.32 0.37 15.45
C ALA A 92 -8.83 -0.55 16.56
N ARG A 93 -9.79 -0.06 17.34
CA ARG A 93 -10.34 -0.78 18.47
C ARG A 93 -11.85 -0.80 18.40
N PHE A 94 -12.38 -2.00 18.43
CA PHE A 94 -13.81 -2.24 18.62
C PHE A 94 -14.10 -2.26 20.12
N GLU A 95 -14.94 -1.36 20.56
CA GLU A 95 -15.41 -1.31 21.95
C GLU A 95 -16.41 -2.46 22.20
N PRO A 96 -16.74 -2.78 23.48
CA PRO A 96 -17.81 -3.70 23.80
C PRO A 96 -19.12 -3.35 23.11
N ALA A 97 -19.87 -4.34 22.69
CA ALA A 97 -21.17 -4.14 22.07
C ALA A 97 -22.19 -3.56 23.05
N TRP A 98 -23.11 -2.77 22.54
CA TRP A 98 -24.20 -2.21 23.30
C TRP A 98 -25.47 -3.03 23.07
N TRP A 99 -26.07 -3.52 24.14
CA TRP A 99 -27.36 -4.18 24.15
C TRP A 99 -28.40 -3.29 24.81
N ARG A 100 -29.39 -2.85 24.02
CA ARG A 100 -30.48 -2.03 24.51
C ARG A 100 -31.76 -2.86 24.54
N GLN A 101 -32.38 -2.96 25.71
CA GLN A 101 -33.64 -3.65 25.90
C GLN A 101 -34.68 -2.75 26.54
N LEU A 102 -35.95 -3.01 26.22
CA LEU A 102 -37.10 -2.31 26.76
C LEU A 102 -37.70 -3.13 27.88
N SER A 103 -38.29 -2.47 28.88
CA SER A 103 -39.11 -3.09 29.89
C SER A 103 -40.38 -3.71 29.30
N THR A 104 -41.06 -4.56 30.05
CA THR A 104 -42.28 -5.27 29.61
C THR A 104 -43.39 -4.30 29.20
N LEU A 105 -43.56 -3.21 29.94
CA LEU A 105 -44.52 -2.15 29.63
C LEU A 105 -43.97 -1.08 28.69
N ARG A 106 -42.71 -1.22 28.22
CA ARG A 106 -42.00 -0.26 27.35
C ARG A 106 -41.85 1.15 27.95
N LEU A 107 -41.89 1.25 29.28
CA LEU A 107 -41.77 2.52 30.00
C LEU A 107 -40.30 2.88 30.28
N TRP A 108 -39.43 1.88 30.32
CA TRP A 108 -38.00 2.03 30.62
C TRP A 108 -37.14 1.37 29.58
N THR A 109 -35.96 1.97 29.38
CA THR A 109 -34.90 1.42 28.52
C THR A 109 -33.66 1.15 29.37
N GLN A 110 -33.07 -0.02 29.21
CA GLN A 110 -31.79 -0.36 29.79
C GLN A 110 -30.78 -0.64 28.69
N THR A 111 -29.59 -0.02 28.82
CA THR A 111 -28.48 -0.29 27.90
C THR A 111 -27.32 -0.88 28.70
N ARG A 112 -26.78 -1.97 28.21
CA ARG A 112 -25.64 -2.68 28.84
C ARG A 112 -24.53 -2.86 27.84
N ARG A 113 -23.26 -2.79 28.28
CA ARG A 113 -22.07 -3.13 27.49
C ARG A 113 -21.81 -4.61 27.65
N LEU A 114 -21.62 -5.31 26.54
CA LEU A 114 -21.47 -6.76 26.49
C LEU A 114 -20.26 -7.14 25.63
N GLY A 115 -19.59 -8.23 26.02
CA GLY A 115 -18.40 -8.72 25.33
C GLY A 115 -17.12 -7.95 25.72
N ALA A 116 -16.03 -8.32 25.10
CA ALA A 116 -14.72 -7.71 25.29
C ALA A 116 -14.38 -6.76 24.14
N PRO A 117 -13.55 -5.73 24.38
CA PRO A 117 -12.98 -4.94 23.28
C PRO A 117 -12.09 -5.83 22.42
N THR A 118 -11.98 -5.49 21.13
CA THR A 118 -11.15 -6.24 20.16
C THR A 118 -10.28 -5.26 19.40
N ASP A 119 -8.97 -5.45 19.48
CA ASP A 119 -8.02 -4.67 18.70
C ASP A 119 -7.87 -5.31 17.32
N VAL A 120 -7.82 -4.47 16.28
CA VAL A 120 -7.66 -4.88 14.89
C VAL A 120 -6.66 -3.96 14.21
N ARG A 121 -5.87 -4.51 13.29
CA ARG A 121 -4.92 -3.75 12.49
C ARG A 121 -5.35 -3.72 11.03
N VAL A 122 -5.34 -2.53 10.43
CA VAL A 122 -5.68 -2.33 9.02
C VAL A 122 -4.38 -2.14 8.24
N PHE A 123 -4.11 -3.05 7.33
CA PHE A 123 -2.89 -3.09 6.55
C PHE A 123 -3.10 -2.61 5.10
N PRO A 124 -2.03 -2.17 4.42
CA PRO A 124 -2.09 -1.86 2.99
C PRO A 124 -2.50 -3.10 2.17
N ASN A 125 -3.31 -2.89 1.14
CA ASN A 125 -3.86 -3.96 0.31
C ASN A 125 -3.19 -4.01 -1.07
N PHE A 126 -1.98 -4.54 -1.12
CA PHE A 126 -1.24 -4.70 -2.37
C PHE A 126 -1.39 -6.10 -3.01
N ALA A 127 -1.97 -7.07 -2.31
CA ALA A 127 -2.11 -8.45 -2.78
C ALA A 127 -2.85 -8.59 -4.13
N PRO A 128 -3.96 -7.89 -4.40
CA PRO A 128 -4.64 -7.93 -5.70
C PRO A 128 -3.74 -7.44 -6.85
N LEU A 129 -2.84 -6.51 -6.56
CA LEU A 129 -1.91 -5.94 -7.54
C LEU A 129 -0.78 -6.92 -7.89
N ALA A 130 -0.43 -7.85 -7.00
CA ALA A 130 0.65 -8.82 -7.21
C ALA A 130 0.35 -9.75 -8.39
N GLY A 131 -0.89 -10.24 -8.52
CA GLY A 131 -1.32 -11.04 -9.66
C GLY A 131 -1.19 -10.29 -10.98
N PHE A 132 -1.67 -9.06 -11.04
CA PHE A 132 -1.61 -8.21 -12.23
C PHE A 132 -0.17 -7.86 -12.64
N ALA A 133 0.69 -7.49 -11.68
CA ALA A 133 2.08 -7.14 -11.97
C ALA A 133 2.90 -8.34 -12.46
N LEU A 134 2.65 -9.53 -11.95
CA LEU A 134 3.30 -10.75 -12.42
C LEU A 134 2.88 -11.06 -13.86
N HIS A 135 1.59 -10.96 -14.19
CA HIS A 135 1.11 -11.13 -15.57
C HIS A 135 1.68 -10.07 -16.51
N THR A 136 1.74 -8.81 -16.09
CA THR A 136 2.30 -7.71 -16.90
C THR A 136 3.80 -7.89 -17.11
N ALA A 137 4.55 -8.33 -16.11
CA ALA A 137 5.97 -8.65 -16.22
C ALA A 137 6.21 -9.86 -17.16
N GLU A 138 5.38 -10.90 -17.08
CA GLU A 138 5.43 -12.06 -17.99
C GLU A 138 5.02 -11.70 -19.41
N GLN A 139 3.98 -10.88 -19.59
CA GLN A 139 3.56 -10.40 -20.91
C GLN A 139 4.62 -9.50 -21.55
N ALA A 140 5.20 -8.56 -20.81
CA ALA A 140 6.33 -7.76 -21.28
C ALA A 140 7.53 -8.63 -21.65
N THR A 141 7.75 -9.73 -20.93
CA THR A 141 8.76 -10.73 -21.25
C THR A 141 8.38 -11.53 -22.50
N ARG A 142 7.12 -11.87 -22.69
CA ARG A 142 6.64 -12.59 -23.89
C ARG A 142 6.57 -11.70 -25.13
N MET A 143 6.15 -10.46 -25.03
CA MET A 143 6.08 -9.52 -26.17
C MET A 143 7.46 -9.09 -26.68
N THR A 144 8.46 -9.02 -25.78
CA THR A 144 9.88 -8.83 -26.15
C THR A 144 10.55 -10.16 -26.49
N GLY A 145 9.93 -11.25 -26.17
CA GLY A 145 10.49 -12.58 -26.01
C GLY A 145 10.35 -13.53 -27.17
N ALA A 146 10.21 -13.03 -28.40
CA ALA A 146 10.63 -13.87 -29.52
C ALA A 146 12.15 -14.21 -29.46
N HIS A 147 12.92 -13.58 -28.55
CA HIS A 147 14.35 -13.78 -28.38
C HIS A 147 14.85 -13.92 -26.93
N LEU A 148 13.98 -14.21 -25.96
CA LEU A 148 14.44 -14.70 -24.67
C LEU A 148 14.50 -16.24 -24.66
N ALA A 149 15.10 -16.81 -25.67
CA ALA A 149 15.95 -17.97 -25.42
C ALA A 149 16.92 -17.49 -24.34
N ARG A 150 16.76 -18.02 -23.12
CA ARG A 150 17.62 -17.83 -21.95
C ARG A 150 19.04 -17.52 -22.42
N ARG A 151 19.39 -16.24 -22.63
CA ARG A 151 20.75 -15.80 -22.90
C ARG A 151 21.53 -16.04 -21.62
N ARG A 152 21.86 -17.29 -21.38
CA ARG A 152 22.99 -17.63 -20.56
C ARG A 152 24.17 -16.88 -21.19
N GLY A 153 24.67 -15.86 -20.52
CA GLY A 153 25.85 -15.18 -20.97
C GLY A 153 25.83 -13.65 -21.01
N ASP A 154 24.70 -12.97 -20.88
CA ASP A 154 24.65 -11.48 -20.86
C ASP A 154 24.67 -10.87 -19.45
N GLY A 155 24.88 -11.65 -18.38
CA GLY A 155 25.09 -11.16 -17.03
C GLY A 155 26.50 -10.57 -16.84
N THR A 156 26.67 -9.75 -15.81
CA THR A 156 27.98 -9.12 -15.46
C THR A 156 28.73 -9.88 -14.38
N GLU A 157 28.08 -10.78 -13.65
CA GLU A 157 28.73 -11.60 -12.60
C GLU A 157 29.27 -12.90 -13.20
N PHE A 158 30.60 -13.14 -13.04
CA PHE A 158 31.24 -14.36 -13.50
C PHE A 158 30.68 -15.57 -12.73
N HIS A 159 30.13 -16.52 -13.47
CA HIS A 159 29.57 -17.75 -12.87
C HIS A 159 30.57 -18.91 -12.94
N GLN A 160 31.00 -19.28 -14.14
CA GLN A 160 31.94 -20.40 -14.36
C GLN A 160 32.63 -20.31 -15.71
N MET A 161 33.70 -21.07 -15.87
CA MET A 161 34.30 -21.36 -17.18
C MET A 161 33.73 -22.66 -17.72
N ARG A 162 33.31 -22.66 -18.98
CA ARG A 162 32.86 -23.88 -19.67
C ARG A 162 33.41 -23.92 -21.10
N GLU A 163 33.31 -25.06 -21.71
CA GLU A 163 33.65 -25.21 -23.10
C GLU A 163 32.72 -24.36 -23.98
N TYR A 164 33.30 -23.68 -24.97
CA TYR A 164 32.58 -22.86 -25.96
C TYR A 164 31.56 -23.71 -26.71
N ARG A 165 30.37 -23.19 -26.88
CA ARG A 165 29.31 -23.80 -27.71
C ARG A 165 28.96 -22.89 -28.86
N THR A 166 28.63 -23.49 -30.02
CA THR A 166 28.15 -22.72 -31.17
C THR A 166 26.96 -21.86 -30.78
N GLY A 167 27.11 -20.53 -30.95
CA GLY A 167 26.12 -19.52 -30.53
C GLY A 167 26.54 -18.67 -29.31
N ASP A 168 27.63 -19.00 -28.64
CA ASP A 168 28.20 -18.16 -27.60
C ASP A 168 28.86 -16.91 -28.21
N SER A 169 28.83 -15.79 -27.49
CA SER A 169 29.50 -14.55 -27.91
C SER A 169 31.02 -14.73 -27.93
N LEU A 170 31.66 -14.36 -29.01
CA LEU A 170 33.15 -14.41 -29.13
C LEU A 170 33.85 -13.53 -28.08
N ARG A 171 33.18 -12.50 -27.57
CA ARG A 171 33.69 -11.59 -26.50
C ARG A 171 33.84 -12.31 -25.16
N GLN A 172 33.16 -13.44 -24.99
CA GLN A 172 33.18 -14.21 -23.73
C GLN A 172 34.26 -15.28 -23.71
N ILE A 173 35.03 -15.46 -24.80
CA ILE A 173 36.13 -16.42 -24.86
C ILE A 173 37.26 -15.95 -23.93
N ASP A 174 37.65 -16.80 -22.98
CA ASP A 174 38.84 -16.60 -22.19
C ASP A 174 40.05 -17.17 -22.92
N TRP A 175 40.79 -16.30 -23.61
CA TRP A 175 41.95 -16.69 -24.39
C TRP A 175 43.06 -17.31 -23.55
N LYS A 176 43.21 -16.92 -22.29
CA LYS A 176 44.22 -17.47 -21.39
C LYS A 176 43.87 -18.88 -20.95
N ALA A 177 42.58 -19.13 -20.63
CA ALA A 177 42.13 -20.48 -20.30
C ALA A 177 42.10 -21.39 -21.57
N THR A 178 41.71 -20.85 -22.71
CA THR A 178 41.75 -21.52 -24.01
C THR A 178 43.16 -22.00 -24.35
N ALA A 179 44.18 -21.15 -24.20
CA ALA A 179 45.58 -21.53 -24.47
C ALA A 179 46.07 -22.64 -23.55
N ARG A 180 45.66 -22.67 -22.29
CA ARG A 180 46.01 -23.73 -21.35
C ARG A 180 45.28 -25.06 -21.62
N ALA A 181 43.98 -24.96 -21.90
CA ALA A 181 43.15 -26.13 -22.09
C ALA A 181 43.21 -26.74 -23.50
N ARG A 182 43.86 -26.06 -24.47
CA ARG A 182 43.89 -26.39 -25.92
C ARG A 182 42.51 -26.62 -26.56
N ARG A 183 41.50 -25.99 -26.00
CA ARG A 183 40.11 -25.97 -26.48
C ARG A 183 39.48 -24.65 -26.11
N LEU A 184 38.50 -24.19 -26.91
CA LEU A 184 37.84 -22.91 -26.67
C LEU A 184 37.07 -22.94 -25.34
N ILE A 185 37.44 -22.03 -24.43
CA ILE A 185 36.78 -21.86 -23.14
C ILE A 185 36.05 -20.53 -23.14
N SER A 186 34.75 -20.57 -22.81
CA SER A 186 33.89 -19.40 -22.65
C SER A 186 33.65 -19.13 -21.19
N ARG A 187 33.65 -17.83 -20.83
CA ARG A 187 33.19 -17.35 -19.49
C ARG A 187 31.67 -17.31 -19.53
N GLU A 188 31.04 -18.03 -18.66
CA GLU A 188 29.60 -17.94 -18.44
C GLU A 188 29.33 -16.91 -17.36
N TYR A 189 28.54 -15.89 -17.73
CA TYR A 189 28.09 -14.85 -16.81
C TYR A 189 26.66 -15.13 -16.38
N GLN A 190 26.34 -14.76 -15.14
CA GLN A 190 25.00 -14.87 -14.56
C GLN A 190 24.46 -13.47 -14.30
N GLU A 191 23.14 -13.32 -14.37
CA GLU A 191 22.51 -12.06 -13.93
C GLU A 191 22.94 -11.74 -12.48
N GLU A 192 23.34 -10.48 -12.25
CA GLU A 192 23.71 -10.03 -10.92
C GLU A 192 22.56 -10.25 -9.94
N LYS A 193 22.78 -11.14 -9.00
CA LYS A 193 21.94 -11.30 -7.81
C LYS A 193 22.48 -10.33 -6.76
N ASN A 194 21.60 -9.81 -5.89
CA ASN A 194 21.91 -8.90 -4.78
C ASN A 194 21.98 -7.41 -5.14
N GLN A 195 21.26 -6.97 -6.15
CA GLN A 195 21.07 -5.54 -6.38
C GLN A 195 20.28 -4.91 -5.21
N ARG A 196 20.38 -3.60 -5.08
CA ARG A 196 19.70 -2.86 -4.00
C ARG A 196 18.65 -1.92 -4.57
N VAL A 197 17.46 -1.99 -4.01
CA VAL A 197 16.37 -1.05 -4.28
C VAL A 197 16.08 -0.27 -2.99
N THR A 198 16.00 1.03 -3.10
CA THR A 198 15.60 1.92 -2.00
C THR A 198 14.30 2.60 -2.39
N LEU A 199 13.26 2.36 -1.62
CA LEU A 199 11.95 2.98 -1.78
C LEU A 199 11.90 4.21 -0.89
N LEU A 200 11.73 5.39 -1.47
CA LEU A 200 11.66 6.67 -0.78
C LEU A 200 10.29 7.28 -1.00
N LEU A 201 9.44 7.23 0.04
CA LEU A 201 8.02 7.58 -0.04
C LEU A 201 7.76 8.91 0.67
N ASP A 202 7.24 9.87 -0.08
CA ASP A 202 6.73 11.12 0.47
C ASP A 202 5.42 10.84 1.23
N CYS A 203 5.33 11.25 2.50
CA CYS A 203 4.10 11.24 3.30
C CYS A 203 3.68 12.65 3.74
N GLY A 204 4.14 13.66 3.04
CA GLY A 204 3.76 15.05 3.26
C GLY A 204 2.44 15.44 2.56
N ARG A 205 2.18 16.74 2.53
CA ARG A 205 0.93 17.35 1.99
C ARG A 205 0.59 16.95 0.55
N ARG A 206 1.59 16.59 -0.25
CA ARG A 206 1.43 16.24 -1.67
C ARG A 206 0.72 14.90 -1.89
N LEU A 207 0.76 14.03 -0.90
CA LEU A 207 0.13 12.71 -0.98
C LEU A 207 -1.15 12.57 -0.15
N LEU A 208 -1.72 13.69 0.32
CA LEU A 208 -3.04 13.75 0.97
C LEU A 208 -4.21 13.62 -0.01
N ALA A 209 -3.99 13.96 -1.29
CA ALA A 209 -5.04 13.84 -2.30
C ALA A 209 -5.61 12.41 -2.33
N GLU A 210 -6.91 12.30 -2.58
CA GLU A 210 -7.62 11.03 -2.67
C GLU A 210 -8.00 10.70 -4.11
N ASP A 211 -7.88 9.42 -4.46
CA ASP A 211 -8.33 8.87 -5.73
C ASP A 211 -8.92 7.47 -5.47
N GLY A 212 -10.15 7.23 -5.92
CA GLY A 212 -10.82 5.96 -5.72
C GLY A 212 -11.05 5.56 -4.24
N GLY A 213 -11.17 6.55 -3.33
CA GLY A 213 -11.38 6.32 -1.89
C GLY A 213 -10.12 5.95 -1.10
N LEU A 214 -8.95 6.04 -1.72
CA LEU A 214 -7.63 5.87 -1.10
C LEU A 214 -6.82 7.16 -1.25
N THR A 215 -5.96 7.46 -0.28
CA THR A 215 -5.01 8.56 -0.43
C THR A 215 -3.95 8.23 -1.47
N HIS A 216 -3.35 9.25 -2.08
CA HIS A 216 -2.19 9.05 -2.96
C HIS A 216 -1.05 8.33 -2.23
N PHE A 217 -0.93 8.53 -0.92
CA PHE A 217 0.04 7.78 -0.11
C PHE A 217 -0.29 6.29 -0.03
N ASP A 218 -1.56 5.91 0.08
CA ASP A 218 -1.98 4.50 0.06
C ASP A 218 -1.64 3.83 -1.27
N HIS A 219 -1.89 4.53 -2.38
CA HIS A 219 -1.49 4.07 -3.72
C HIS A 219 0.03 3.95 -3.85
N ALA A 220 0.80 4.94 -3.36
CA ALA A 220 2.25 4.92 -3.36
C ALA A 220 2.82 3.75 -2.54
N LEU A 221 2.27 3.54 -1.34
CA LEU A 221 2.70 2.45 -0.47
C LEU A 221 2.38 1.07 -1.06
N ASN A 222 1.16 0.88 -1.59
CA ASN A 222 0.78 -0.37 -2.25
C ASN A 222 1.70 -0.68 -3.43
N ALA A 223 2.01 0.32 -4.27
CA ALA A 223 2.90 0.16 -5.40
C ALA A 223 4.36 -0.13 -4.96
N ALA A 224 4.83 0.55 -3.93
CA ALA A 224 6.16 0.33 -3.36
C ALA A 224 6.31 -1.08 -2.77
N LEU A 225 5.32 -1.57 -2.02
CA LEU A 225 5.31 -2.93 -1.49
C LEU A 225 5.28 -3.99 -2.59
N LEU A 226 4.60 -3.70 -3.70
CA LEU A 226 4.61 -4.58 -4.87
C LEU A 226 5.99 -4.65 -5.53
N VAL A 227 6.68 -3.52 -5.68
CA VAL A 227 8.08 -3.50 -6.14
C VAL A 227 8.97 -4.25 -5.17
N ALA A 228 8.80 -4.03 -3.86
CA ALA A 228 9.54 -4.74 -2.82
C ALA A 228 9.36 -6.27 -2.94
N TYR A 229 8.12 -6.73 -3.04
CA TYR A 229 7.81 -8.15 -3.24
C TYR A 229 8.50 -8.72 -4.48
N THR A 230 8.42 -7.98 -5.59
CA THR A 230 9.04 -8.40 -6.87
C THR A 230 10.56 -8.48 -6.76
N ALA A 231 11.19 -7.46 -6.15
CA ALA A 231 12.64 -7.40 -5.98
C ALA A 231 13.16 -8.50 -5.02
N LEU A 232 12.49 -8.70 -3.89
CA LEU A 232 12.82 -9.75 -2.92
C LEU A 232 12.71 -11.15 -3.52
N ARG A 233 11.69 -11.40 -4.35
CA ARG A 233 11.56 -12.67 -5.10
C ARG A 233 12.68 -12.89 -6.10
N GLN A 234 13.24 -11.82 -6.66
CA GLN A 234 14.38 -11.90 -7.58
C GLN A 234 15.75 -11.97 -6.87
N GLY A 235 15.77 -12.04 -5.54
CA GLY A 235 16.97 -12.15 -4.73
C GLY A 235 17.66 -10.82 -4.46
N ASP A 236 17.03 -9.68 -4.77
CA ASP A 236 17.54 -8.35 -4.48
C ASP A 236 17.24 -7.96 -3.02
N SER A 237 17.90 -6.91 -2.53
CA SER A 237 17.64 -6.33 -1.21
C SER A 237 16.83 -5.04 -1.35
N VAL A 238 15.88 -4.84 -0.45
CA VAL A 238 15.01 -3.67 -0.46
C VAL A 238 15.11 -2.91 0.86
N ALA A 239 15.37 -1.61 0.77
CA ALA A 239 15.24 -0.65 1.87
C ALA A 239 14.03 0.25 1.63
N LEU A 240 13.41 0.73 2.69
CA LEU A 240 12.29 1.67 2.59
C LEU A 240 12.51 2.82 3.57
N GLN A 241 12.23 4.04 3.10
CA GLN A 241 12.19 5.23 3.93
C GLN A 241 10.94 6.05 3.59
N THR A 242 10.31 6.62 4.61
CA THR A 242 9.31 7.67 4.46
C THR A 242 9.88 9.01 4.92
N PHE A 243 9.36 10.11 4.38
CA PHE A 243 9.77 11.45 4.75
C PHE A 243 8.60 12.44 4.62
N GLY A 244 8.68 13.54 5.32
CA GLY A 244 7.63 14.55 5.40
C GLY A 244 6.93 14.52 6.75
N ALA A 245 5.77 13.87 6.87
CA ALA A 245 5.02 13.82 8.13
C ALA A 245 5.60 12.81 9.13
N THR A 246 5.98 11.64 8.67
CA THR A 246 6.52 10.56 9.51
C THR A 246 7.80 10.02 8.89
N ASP A 247 8.88 10.09 9.66
CA ASP A 247 10.16 9.53 9.26
C ASP A 247 10.27 8.09 9.75
N ARG A 248 10.06 7.14 8.84
CA ARG A 248 10.31 5.71 9.07
C ARG A 248 11.47 5.27 8.20
N SER A 249 12.30 4.38 8.73
CA SER A 249 13.39 3.80 7.97
C SER A 249 13.50 2.32 8.25
N VAL A 250 13.46 1.52 7.19
CA VAL A 250 13.69 0.08 7.22
C VAL A 250 15.00 -0.19 6.49
N PRO A 251 16.00 -0.75 7.18
CA PRO A 251 17.27 -1.10 6.56
C PRO A 251 17.07 -2.15 5.46
N PRO A 252 18.08 -2.36 4.58
CA PRO A 252 17.95 -3.33 3.50
C PRO A 252 17.61 -4.74 4.00
N VAL A 253 16.41 -5.23 3.67
CA VAL A 253 15.94 -6.59 3.94
C VAL A 253 16.15 -7.49 2.74
N ARG A 254 16.17 -8.81 2.93
CA ARG A 254 16.36 -9.82 1.88
C ARG A 254 15.37 -10.96 2.05
N GLY A 255 15.10 -11.64 0.92
CA GLY A 255 14.16 -12.76 0.90
C GLY A 255 12.73 -12.35 1.14
N VAL A 256 11.79 -13.20 0.77
CA VAL A 256 10.34 -12.87 0.80
C VAL A 256 9.84 -12.52 2.21
N GLY A 257 10.40 -13.15 3.25
CA GLY A 257 10.07 -12.82 4.65
C GLY A 257 10.46 -11.39 5.08
N GLY A 258 11.33 -10.71 4.32
CA GLY A 258 11.62 -9.29 4.55
C GLY A 258 10.45 -8.35 4.23
N LEU A 259 9.45 -8.82 3.45
CA LEU A 259 8.27 -8.04 3.13
C LEU A 259 7.45 -7.72 4.39
N ASP A 260 7.31 -8.67 5.30
CA ASP A 260 6.57 -8.49 6.54
C ASP A 260 7.15 -7.34 7.37
N ALA A 261 8.47 -7.21 7.42
CA ALA A 261 9.13 -6.10 8.11
C ALA A 261 8.82 -4.74 7.46
N LEU A 262 8.72 -4.67 6.12
CA LEU A 262 8.35 -3.45 5.39
C LEU A 262 6.88 -3.08 5.66
N VAL A 263 6.00 -4.05 5.63
CA VAL A 263 4.57 -3.86 5.89
C VAL A 263 4.34 -3.42 7.33
N GLU A 264 4.94 -4.10 8.30
CA GLU A 264 4.81 -3.79 9.74
C GLU A 264 5.39 -2.40 10.08
N ALA A 265 6.46 -1.98 9.42
CA ALA A 265 7.05 -0.67 9.64
C ALA A 265 6.24 0.50 9.03
N THR A 266 5.28 0.22 8.13
CA THR A 266 4.59 1.26 7.36
C THR A 266 3.07 1.23 7.44
N PHE A 267 2.47 0.24 8.09
CA PHE A 267 1.01 0.09 8.11
C PHE A 267 0.30 1.25 8.83
N ASP A 268 0.95 1.85 9.83
CA ASP A 268 0.44 2.98 10.63
C ASP A 268 0.83 4.37 10.10
N VAL A 269 1.72 4.44 9.10
CA VAL A 269 2.16 5.71 8.53
C VAL A 269 1.02 6.36 7.75
N GLN A 270 0.71 7.61 8.10
CA GLN A 270 -0.32 8.41 7.44
C GLN A 270 0.30 9.67 6.82
N PRO A 271 -0.21 10.14 5.68
CA PRO A 271 0.19 11.43 5.14
C PRO A 271 -0.37 12.57 6.00
N ALA A 272 0.34 13.70 6.05
CA ALA A 272 -0.11 14.89 6.77
C ALA A 272 0.20 16.18 6.00
N ALA A 273 -0.46 17.29 6.41
CA ALA A 273 -0.33 18.60 5.76
C ALA A 273 1.00 19.29 6.10
N VAL A 274 2.12 18.60 5.92
CA VAL A 274 3.48 19.06 6.18
C VAL A 274 4.26 19.12 4.86
N ALA A 275 5.12 20.11 4.70
CA ALA A 275 6.02 20.19 3.56
C ALA A 275 7.09 19.09 3.67
N ALA A 276 7.38 18.44 2.55
CA ALA A 276 8.41 17.42 2.47
C ALA A 276 9.80 18.08 2.32
N ASP A 277 10.78 17.64 3.11
CA ASP A 277 12.18 18.06 2.96
C ASP A 277 12.94 17.00 2.14
N TYR A 278 13.01 17.22 0.83
CA TYR A 278 13.65 16.31 -0.11
C TYR A 278 15.17 16.24 0.08
N LEU A 279 15.79 17.35 0.50
CA LEU A 279 17.23 17.38 0.70
C LEU A 279 17.65 16.59 1.93
N GLU A 280 16.92 16.71 3.02
CA GLU A 280 17.16 15.93 4.24
C GLU A 280 16.85 14.44 4.01
N ALA A 281 15.79 14.12 3.30
CA ALA A 281 15.48 12.75 2.91
C ALA A 281 16.64 12.13 2.08
N ALA A 282 17.20 12.87 1.13
CA ALA A 282 18.34 12.44 0.33
C ALA A 282 19.59 12.20 1.20
N ARG A 283 19.88 13.09 2.16
CA ARG A 283 21.02 12.92 3.10
C ARG A 283 20.89 11.65 3.92
N ARG A 284 19.67 11.34 4.42
CA ARG A 284 19.42 10.11 5.19
C ARG A 284 19.59 8.86 4.34
N VAL A 285 19.10 8.86 3.08
CA VAL A 285 19.32 7.75 2.16
C VAL A 285 20.82 7.51 1.98
N LEU A 286 21.62 8.55 1.73
CA LEU A 286 23.07 8.43 1.53
C LEU A 286 23.80 7.93 2.79
N ALA A 287 23.36 8.35 3.96
CA ALA A 287 23.95 7.92 5.24
C ALA A 287 23.66 6.44 5.52
N GLN A 288 22.43 5.99 5.25
CA GLN A 288 22.00 4.62 5.56
C GLN A 288 22.33 3.61 4.46
N ASN A 289 22.43 4.06 3.21
CA ASN A 289 22.69 3.21 2.05
C ASN A 289 24.00 3.59 1.35
N PRO A 290 25.17 3.18 1.88
CA PRO A 290 26.46 3.57 1.32
C PRO A 290 26.79 2.89 -0.02
N ARG A 291 26.09 1.82 -0.38
CA ARG A 291 26.30 1.11 -1.65
C ARG A 291 25.31 1.62 -2.71
N ARG A 292 25.74 1.61 -3.98
CA ARG A 292 24.89 1.97 -5.11
C ARG A 292 23.57 1.19 -5.08
N SER A 293 22.46 1.87 -5.35
CA SER A 293 21.10 1.31 -5.38
C SER A 293 20.24 2.02 -6.41
N LEU A 294 19.15 1.39 -6.83
CA LEU A 294 18.05 2.08 -7.49
C LEU A 294 17.21 2.76 -6.40
N VAL A 295 17.14 4.08 -6.42
CA VAL A 295 16.27 4.87 -5.54
C VAL A 295 15.00 5.23 -6.32
N LEU A 296 13.87 4.71 -5.86
CA LEU A 296 12.54 5.04 -6.38
C LEU A 296 11.88 6.05 -5.44
N VAL A 297 11.83 7.30 -5.86
CA VAL A 297 11.17 8.39 -5.13
C VAL A 297 9.73 8.48 -5.59
N VAL A 298 8.78 8.30 -4.69
CA VAL A 298 7.35 8.39 -5.00
C VAL A 298 6.78 9.63 -4.34
N THR A 299 6.33 10.58 -5.15
CA THR A 299 5.76 11.86 -4.72
C THR A 299 4.80 12.41 -5.78
N ASN A 300 4.23 13.58 -5.57
CA ASN A 300 3.51 14.36 -6.59
C ASN A 300 4.33 15.62 -6.90
N VAL A 301 5.05 15.59 -8.03
CA VAL A 301 5.94 16.69 -8.43
C VAL A 301 5.11 17.92 -8.80
N ARG A 302 5.41 19.03 -8.14
CA ARG A 302 4.84 20.36 -8.42
C ARG A 302 5.95 21.38 -8.62
N ASP A 303 5.67 22.42 -9.38
CA ASP A 303 6.62 23.50 -9.68
C ASP A 303 7.08 24.24 -8.42
N GLU A 304 6.22 24.40 -7.43
CA GLU A 304 6.52 25.03 -6.14
C GLU A 304 7.66 24.38 -5.35
N ASP A 305 7.79 23.05 -5.46
CA ASP A 305 8.79 22.26 -4.73
C ASP A 305 9.92 21.76 -5.68
N ALA A 306 9.90 22.19 -6.95
CA ALA A 306 10.78 21.63 -7.98
C ALA A 306 12.27 21.83 -7.70
N ASP A 307 12.66 22.98 -7.17
CA ASP A 307 14.06 23.30 -6.89
C ASP A 307 14.60 22.47 -5.69
N ASP A 308 13.83 22.34 -4.61
CA ASP A 308 14.20 21.53 -3.44
C ASP A 308 14.26 20.04 -3.80
N LEU A 309 13.28 19.57 -4.58
CA LEU A 309 13.27 18.21 -5.10
C LEU A 309 14.50 17.97 -5.98
N LEU A 310 14.80 18.89 -6.91
CA LEU A 310 15.95 18.76 -7.79
C LEU A 310 17.26 18.68 -7.01
N ALA A 311 17.46 19.54 -6.01
CA ALA A 311 18.64 19.53 -5.17
C ALA A 311 18.82 18.19 -4.43
N GLY A 312 17.73 17.63 -3.87
CA GLY A 312 17.73 16.32 -3.23
C GLY A 312 18.06 15.18 -4.21
N LEU A 313 17.48 15.22 -5.41
CA LEU A 313 17.70 14.18 -6.42
C LEU A 313 19.13 14.23 -7.01
N GLU A 314 19.69 15.42 -7.25
CA GLU A 314 21.08 15.58 -7.70
C GLU A 314 22.06 15.04 -6.64
N LEU A 315 21.75 15.25 -5.36
CA LEU A 315 22.53 14.70 -4.27
C LEU A 315 22.53 13.16 -4.29
N LEU A 316 21.36 12.54 -4.49
CA LEU A 316 21.22 11.09 -4.62
C LEU A 316 21.93 10.53 -5.86
N GLN A 317 21.87 11.23 -7.01
CA GLN A 317 22.50 10.79 -8.25
C GLN A 317 24.03 10.66 -8.18
N ARG A 318 24.67 11.33 -7.22
CA ARG A 318 26.12 11.18 -7.02
C ARG A 318 26.55 9.73 -6.75
N ARG A 319 25.61 8.90 -6.24
CA ARG A 319 25.91 7.52 -5.86
C ARG A 319 24.91 6.50 -6.37
N HIS A 320 23.64 6.91 -6.51
CA HIS A 320 22.55 6.03 -6.82
C HIS A 320 21.99 6.29 -8.23
N LEU A 321 21.27 5.30 -8.76
CA LEU A 321 20.39 5.50 -9.90
C LEU A 321 19.04 5.98 -9.39
N VAL A 322 18.55 7.12 -9.87
CA VAL A 322 17.35 7.77 -9.32
C VAL A 322 16.23 7.78 -10.35
N CYS A 323 15.05 7.37 -9.92
CA CYS A 323 13.80 7.50 -10.65
C CYS A 323 12.75 8.16 -9.76
N VAL A 324 12.05 9.15 -10.31
CA VAL A 324 10.91 9.81 -9.65
C VAL A 324 9.63 9.30 -10.27
N ALA A 325 8.76 8.71 -9.45
CA ALA A 325 7.38 8.42 -9.80
C ALA A 325 6.50 9.55 -9.29
N SER A 326 6.01 10.35 -10.24
CA SER A 326 5.15 11.50 -9.98
C SER A 326 3.70 11.09 -10.18
N LEU A 327 2.93 11.09 -9.10
CA LEU A 327 1.50 10.80 -9.13
C LEU A 327 0.72 11.98 -9.70
N ARG A 328 -0.30 11.70 -10.49
CA ARG A 328 -1.22 12.68 -11.05
C ARG A 328 -2.65 12.35 -10.68
N GLU A 329 -3.39 13.35 -10.25
CA GLU A 329 -4.78 13.25 -9.87
C GLU A 329 -5.66 12.97 -11.09
N GLY A 330 -6.52 11.94 -11.02
CA GLY A 330 -7.46 11.59 -12.09
C GLY A 330 -8.49 12.70 -12.37
N VAL A 331 -8.82 13.51 -11.38
CA VAL A 331 -9.74 14.67 -11.52
C VAL A 331 -9.25 15.71 -12.53
N LEU A 332 -7.94 15.81 -12.76
CA LEU A 332 -7.37 16.72 -13.75
C LEU A 332 -7.73 16.30 -15.18
N ASP A 333 -7.75 15.00 -15.46
CA ASP A 333 -8.14 14.48 -16.77
C ASP A 333 -9.63 14.72 -17.01
N ALA A 334 -10.47 14.54 -15.98
CA ALA A 334 -11.90 14.86 -16.05
C ALA A 334 -12.14 16.36 -16.27
N ALA A 335 -11.39 17.24 -15.60
CA ALA A 335 -11.48 18.67 -15.78
C ALA A 335 -11.05 19.10 -17.19
N MET A 336 -10.05 18.44 -17.78
CA MET A 336 -9.63 18.71 -19.17
C MET A 336 -10.61 18.20 -20.22
N ALA A 337 -11.40 17.20 -19.92
CA ALA A 337 -12.44 16.68 -20.80
C ALA A 337 -13.76 17.47 -20.72
N LEU A 338 -13.87 18.42 -19.78
CA LEU A 338 -15.06 19.24 -19.60
C LEU A 338 -15.21 20.23 -20.76
N GLU A 339 -16.38 20.22 -21.41
CA GLU A 339 -16.79 21.29 -22.31
C GLU A 339 -17.33 22.48 -21.49
N PRO A 340 -16.67 23.64 -21.50
CA PRO A 340 -17.07 24.76 -20.66
C PRO A 340 -18.42 25.35 -21.12
N VAL A 341 -19.44 25.23 -20.29
CA VAL A 341 -20.78 25.80 -20.53
C VAL A 341 -20.97 27.14 -19.82
N CYS A 342 -20.22 27.37 -18.74
CA CYS A 342 -20.26 28.59 -17.95
C CYS A 342 -18.86 29.12 -17.66
N PHE A 343 -18.79 30.35 -17.09
CA PHE A 343 -17.50 31.00 -16.76
C PHE A 343 -16.69 30.19 -15.73
N GLU A 344 -17.35 29.55 -14.78
CA GLU A 344 -16.68 28.73 -13.79
C GLU A 344 -16.02 27.49 -14.41
N ASP A 345 -16.68 26.85 -15.37
CA ASP A 345 -16.11 25.74 -16.13
C ASP A 345 -14.88 26.17 -16.94
N ALA A 346 -14.98 27.34 -17.62
CA ALA A 346 -13.86 27.88 -18.37
C ALA A 346 -12.66 28.22 -17.48
N LEU A 347 -12.92 28.75 -16.29
CA LEU A 347 -11.88 29.03 -15.30
C LEU A 347 -11.23 27.74 -14.81
N ARG A 348 -12.02 26.69 -14.53
CA ARG A 348 -11.53 25.37 -14.10
C ARG A 348 -10.65 24.74 -15.17
N VAL A 349 -11.09 24.73 -16.42
CA VAL A 349 -10.30 24.21 -17.55
C VAL A 349 -9.00 24.99 -17.71
N GLY A 350 -9.06 26.33 -17.69
CA GLY A 350 -7.87 27.20 -17.82
C GLY A 350 -6.87 26.99 -16.69
N ALA A 351 -7.33 26.92 -15.43
CA ALA A 351 -6.47 26.64 -14.28
C ALA A 351 -5.83 25.25 -14.37
N THR A 352 -6.58 24.24 -14.81
CA THR A 352 -6.07 22.88 -15.01
C THR A 352 -5.00 22.84 -16.11
N GLN A 353 -5.20 23.55 -17.22
CA GLN A 353 -4.20 23.66 -18.29
C GLN A 353 -2.91 24.30 -17.80
N GLN A 354 -3.03 25.40 -17.05
CA GLN A 354 -1.86 26.08 -16.46
C GLN A 354 -1.10 25.17 -15.52
N TYR A 355 -1.81 24.46 -14.64
CA TYR A 355 -1.22 23.50 -13.71
C TYR A 355 -0.48 22.36 -14.44
N LEU A 356 -1.09 21.75 -15.45
CA LEU A 356 -0.47 20.67 -16.23
C LEU A 356 0.73 21.15 -17.03
N ALA A 357 0.69 22.39 -17.54
CA ALA A 357 1.84 23.01 -18.22
C ALA A 357 3.02 23.25 -17.25
N ALA A 358 2.75 23.73 -16.03
CA ALA A 358 3.76 23.91 -14.99
C ALA A 358 4.38 22.55 -14.59
N ARG A 359 3.54 21.52 -14.36
CA ARG A 359 3.98 20.16 -14.08
C ARG A 359 4.88 19.59 -15.21
N THR A 360 4.49 19.79 -16.46
CA THR A 360 5.27 19.34 -17.62
C THR A 360 6.66 20.00 -17.65
N ARG A 361 6.75 21.31 -17.33
CA ARG A 361 8.02 22.02 -17.21
C ARG A 361 8.90 21.44 -16.09
N ALA A 362 8.34 21.21 -14.91
CA ALA A 362 9.07 20.60 -13.80
C ALA A 362 9.63 19.20 -14.19
N HIS A 363 8.83 18.37 -14.83
CA HIS A 363 9.29 17.06 -15.34
C HIS A 363 10.38 17.20 -16.41
N ALA A 364 10.28 18.19 -17.30
CA ALA A 364 11.32 18.46 -18.32
C ALA A 364 12.65 18.87 -17.68
N GLN A 365 12.62 19.68 -16.62
CA GLN A 365 13.80 20.05 -15.85
C GLN A 365 14.48 18.82 -15.22
N LEU A 366 13.72 17.92 -14.61
CA LEU A 366 14.25 16.67 -14.04
C LEU A 366 14.88 15.79 -15.13
N ARG A 367 14.21 15.61 -16.27
CA ARG A 367 14.73 14.82 -17.39
C ARG A 367 16.01 15.43 -18.01
N ALA A 368 16.10 16.77 -18.07
CA ALA A 368 17.30 17.46 -18.53
C ALA A 368 18.53 17.17 -17.64
N ARG A 369 18.30 16.84 -16.36
CA ARG A 369 19.33 16.39 -15.41
C ARG A 369 19.51 14.87 -15.40
N LYS A 370 19.00 14.17 -16.42
CA LYS A 370 19.10 12.69 -16.58
C LYS A 370 18.45 11.90 -15.43
N ILE A 371 17.41 12.47 -14.84
CA ILE A 371 16.56 11.79 -13.85
C ILE A 371 15.42 11.12 -14.61
N ASP A 372 15.24 9.81 -14.40
CA ASP A 372 14.10 9.09 -14.94
C ASP A 372 12.82 9.56 -14.23
N VAL A 373 11.79 9.98 -15.01
CA VAL A 373 10.52 10.48 -14.47
C VAL A 373 9.37 9.68 -15.05
N LEU A 374 8.62 9.01 -14.16
CA LEU A 374 7.37 8.33 -14.45
C LEU A 374 6.23 9.27 -14.05
N ASP A 375 5.47 9.78 -15.04
CA ASP A 375 4.27 10.59 -14.81
C ASP A 375 3.05 9.70 -15.00
N VAL A 376 2.41 9.30 -13.90
CA VAL A 376 1.40 8.24 -13.92
C VAL A 376 0.23 8.56 -12.98
N ARG A 377 -0.96 8.05 -13.32
CA ARG A 377 -2.10 8.03 -12.42
C ARG A 377 -1.93 6.95 -11.35
N CYS A 378 -2.69 7.05 -10.27
CA CYS A 378 -2.64 6.10 -9.14
C CYS A 378 -2.80 4.64 -9.59
N GLU A 379 -3.72 4.36 -10.50
CA GLU A 379 -3.98 3.02 -11.04
C GLU A 379 -2.80 2.44 -11.83
N GLN A 380 -2.02 3.29 -12.49
CA GLN A 380 -0.89 2.89 -13.33
C GLN A 380 0.41 2.74 -12.56
N LEU A 381 0.50 3.34 -11.36
CA LEU A 381 1.73 3.42 -10.59
C LEU A 381 2.36 2.05 -10.29
N PRO A 382 1.61 1.03 -9.84
CA PRO A 382 2.18 -0.28 -9.53
C PRO A 382 2.87 -0.93 -10.73
N ALA A 383 2.19 -0.92 -11.88
CA ALA A 383 2.72 -1.49 -13.12
C ALA A 383 3.96 -0.72 -13.62
N ALA A 384 3.89 0.62 -13.62
CA ALA A 384 4.98 1.47 -14.08
C ALA A 384 6.25 1.30 -13.24
N LEU A 385 6.13 1.26 -11.91
CA LEU A 385 7.27 1.06 -11.00
C LEU A 385 7.91 -0.32 -11.18
N VAL A 386 7.10 -1.38 -11.25
CA VAL A 386 7.61 -2.75 -11.46
C VAL A 386 8.30 -2.86 -12.82
N GLN A 387 7.70 -2.33 -13.89
CA GLN A 387 8.31 -2.33 -15.22
C GLN A 387 9.63 -1.56 -15.25
N HIS A 388 9.69 -0.39 -14.62
CA HIS A 388 10.91 0.40 -14.54
C HIS A 388 12.02 -0.34 -13.79
N TYR A 389 11.71 -0.91 -12.61
CA TYR A 389 12.66 -1.74 -11.87
C TYR A 389 13.21 -2.89 -12.73
N LEU A 390 12.32 -3.64 -13.41
CA LEU A 390 12.72 -4.75 -14.26
C LEU A 390 13.55 -4.29 -15.48
N ALA A 391 13.23 -3.12 -16.07
CA ALA A 391 13.99 -2.55 -17.18
C ALA A 391 15.40 -2.15 -16.76
N VAL A 392 15.55 -1.49 -15.61
CA VAL A 392 16.85 -1.12 -15.04
C VAL A 392 17.70 -2.36 -14.74
N LYS A 393 17.09 -3.39 -14.15
CA LYS A 393 17.77 -4.66 -13.85
C LYS A 393 18.26 -5.37 -15.11
N ARG A 394 17.41 -5.46 -16.16
CA ARG A 394 17.79 -6.08 -17.43
C ARG A 394 18.90 -5.31 -18.17
N ALA A 395 18.91 -3.99 -18.02
CA ALA A 395 19.94 -3.14 -18.62
C ALA A 395 21.29 -3.19 -17.90
N GLY A 396 21.39 -3.91 -16.76
CA GLY A 396 22.63 -3.99 -15.96
C GLY A 396 23.11 -2.63 -15.49
N ARG A 397 22.19 -1.68 -15.24
CA ARG A 397 22.53 -0.29 -14.84
C ARG A 397 22.79 -0.14 -13.34
N LEU A 398 22.53 -1.17 -12.56
CA LEU A 398 22.68 -1.20 -11.08
C LEU A 398 24.04 -1.72 -10.64
#